data_639db924fa5572cfcc518070b9e5f82a
#
_entry.id   639db924fa5572cfcc518070b9e5f82a
#
_cell.length_a   1.000
_cell.length_b   1.000
_cell.length_c   1.000
_cell.angle_alpha   90.00
_cell.angle_beta   90.00
_cell.angle_gamma   90.00
#
_symmetry.space_group_name_H-M   'P 1'
#
loop_
_entity.id
_entity.type
_entity.pdbx_description
1 polymer ?
#
loop_
_entity_poly.entity_id
_entity_poly.type
_entity_poly.pdbx_seq_one_letter_code
_entity_poly.pdbx_strand_id
1 'polypeptide(L)'
;MKRTDKRISSAIFVILLISALSLVSGYSPGVSAELPKSVTLIAGRVGSSNYAFATGVTSLITKTTGIKAVPEGGTYGKNLILLHRKEAEFIFCNSDLAYNGARGLEEFKGYGNMNARLMFSGSTSSPMVFVTRRDANIKSVTDLKGKKVMCFNPGNSAFHKGADVLFEAVGMKRADVQALSFSGRDDGDMAIKEGRIAAYIHNQIVTSVIPFMQELNMQVPIRLVSAPERNLDTVLTKCPSFRKDILPAKVYGEMTDNKDLAGVGFLEIVLCQKELPDELVYRVMKAIFDNLPELYSYTPMAKIWTQSPLISPVLPYHPGAIKYYKEKKIWTEAQENKQKQLLSEVGDTK
;
A
#
# COMPACT_ATOMS: atom_id res chain seq x y z
N MET A 1 -89.38 15.73 1.14
CA MET A 1 -88.63 14.92 0.14
C MET A 1 -87.56 15.77 -0.49
N LYS A 2 -86.25 15.34 -0.52
CA LYS A 2 -85.02 16.00 -0.97
C LYS A 2 -84.24 16.79 0.08
N ARG A 3 -83.50 16.08 0.95
CA ARG A 3 -82.37 16.60 1.72
C ARG A 3 -81.40 15.47 2.02
N THR A 4 -80.70 14.88 1.02
CA THR A 4 -79.68 13.85 1.25
C THR A 4 -78.45 13.90 0.27
N ASP A 5 -78.32 14.89 -0.63
CA ASP A 5 -77.26 14.82 -1.66
C ASP A 5 -76.14 15.87 -1.52
N LYS A 6 -76.06 16.62 -0.40
CA LYS A 6 -74.95 17.58 -0.23
C LYS A 6 -73.83 17.20 0.70
N ARG A 7 -73.92 16.01 1.38
CA ARG A 7 -72.86 15.58 2.32
C ARG A 7 -71.81 14.63 1.74
N ILE A 8 -72.06 14.01 0.59
CA ILE A 8 -71.13 13.04 -0.04
C ILE A 8 -70.09 13.76 -0.89
N SER A 9 -70.39 14.92 -1.47
CA SER A 9 -69.47 15.67 -2.32
C SER A 9 -68.28 16.33 -1.56
N SER A 10 -68.48 16.68 -0.27
CA SER A 10 -67.40 17.29 0.55
C SER A 10 -66.42 16.29 1.15
N ALA A 11 -66.85 15.05 1.33
CA ALA A 11 -65.93 13.98 1.86
C ALA A 11 -64.94 13.45 0.77
N ILE A 12 -65.37 13.43 -0.49
CA ILE A 12 -64.52 12.97 -1.59
C ILE A 12 -63.48 14.04 -1.96
N PHE A 13 -63.77 15.35 -1.77
CA PHE A 13 -62.82 16.43 -2.04
C PHE A 13 -61.72 16.54 -0.96
N VAL A 14 -62.00 16.17 0.28
CA VAL A 14 -61.01 16.17 1.38
C VAL A 14 -60.10 14.96 1.29
N ILE A 15 -60.56 13.80 0.79
CA ILE A 15 -59.72 12.59 0.61
C ILE A 15 -58.78 12.76 -0.58
N LEU A 16 -59.14 13.47 -1.64
CA LEU A 16 -58.27 13.75 -2.79
C LEU A 16 -57.21 14.82 -2.48
N LEU A 17 -57.40 15.71 -1.52
CA LEU A 17 -56.37 16.67 -1.10
C LEU A 17 -55.34 16.06 -0.14
N ILE A 18 -55.69 15.01 0.62
CA ILE A 18 -54.76 14.32 1.50
C ILE A 18 -53.87 13.33 0.74
N SER A 19 -54.36 12.75 -0.35
CA SER A 19 -53.55 11.88 -1.24
C SER A 19 -52.55 12.62 -2.14
N ALA A 20 -52.73 13.93 -2.39
CA ALA A 20 -51.80 14.75 -3.17
C ALA A 20 -50.62 15.29 -2.30
N LEU A 21 -50.74 15.25 -0.94
CA LEU A 21 -49.71 15.76 -0.05
C LEU A 21 -48.70 14.66 0.39
N SER A 22 -48.95 13.38 0.07
CA SER A 22 -48.10 12.25 0.42
C SER A 22 -47.07 11.88 -0.67
N LEU A 23 -47.00 12.58 -1.79
CA LEU A 23 -46.09 12.31 -2.90
C LEU A 23 -44.89 13.28 -2.99
N VAL A 24 -44.70 14.17 -2.01
CA VAL A 24 -43.56 15.13 -1.97
C VAL A 24 -42.58 14.78 -0.83
N SER A 25 -42.73 13.62 -0.15
CA SER A 25 -41.82 13.17 0.91
C SER A 25 -40.83 12.13 0.43
N GLY A 26 -39.97 12.48 -0.49
CA GLY A 26 -38.97 11.57 -1.04
C GLY A 26 -37.61 12.22 -1.38
N TYR A 27 -37.50 13.52 -1.18
CA TYR A 27 -36.19 14.19 -1.30
C TYR A 27 -35.70 14.54 0.10
N SER A 28 -35.14 13.55 0.82
CA SER A 28 -34.19 13.86 1.88
C SER A 28 -32.95 14.39 1.16
N PRO A 29 -32.60 15.69 1.28
CA PRO A 29 -31.28 16.12 0.89
C PRO A 29 -30.32 15.25 1.70
N GLY A 30 -29.52 14.44 1.00
CA GLY A 30 -28.52 13.63 1.67
C GLY A 30 -27.76 14.55 2.62
N VAL A 31 -27.81 14.26 3.91
CA VAL A 31 -27.03 14.98 4.93
C VAL A 31 -25.59 14.84 4.46
N SER A 32 -25.05 15.91 3.87
CA SER A 32 -23.64 15.97 3.57
C SER A 32 -22.91 15.78 4.89
N ALA A 33 -22.32 14.60 5.10
CA ALA A 33 -21.59 14.34 6.32
C ALA A 33 -20.59 15.48 6.54
N GLU A 34 -20.65 16.12 7.69
CA GLU A 34 -19.74 17.22 8.02
C GLU A 34 -18.31 16.68 7.95
N LEU A 35 -17.46 17.36 7.18
CA LEU A 35 -16.07 16.94 7.03
C LEU A 35 -15.33 17.12 8.35
N PRO A 36 -14.42 16.21 8.72
CA PRO A 36 -13.66 16.33 9.96
C PRO A 36 -12.82 17.61 9.97
N LYS A 37 -12.66 18.23 11.14
CA LYS A 37 -11.83 19.41 11.33
C LYS A 37 -10.33 19.09 11.27
N SER A 38 -9.97 17.84 11.55
CA SER A 38 -8.60 17.35 11.50
C SER A 38 -8.54 15.91 11.02
N VAL A 39 -7.39 15.55 10.42
CA VAL A 39 -7.07 14.19 9.96
C VAL A 39 -5.61 13.86 10.24
N THR A 40 -5.31 12.57 10.44
CA THR A 40 -3.95 12.07 10.67
C THR A 40 -3.52 11.18 9.50
N LEU A 41 -2.29 11.36 9.03
CA LEU A 41 -1.60 10.47 8.10
C LEU A 41 -0.39 9.82 8.79
N ILE A 42 -0.46 8.53 9.11
CA ILE A 42 0.67 7.79 9.69
C ILE A 42 1.51 7.18 8.57
N ALA A 43 2.82 7.40 8.60
CA ALA A 43 3.73 6.90 7.58
C ALA A 43 4.88 6.06 8.18
N GLY A 44 6.08 6.18 7.62
CA GLY A 44 7.29 5.55 8.16
C GLY A 44 7.87 6.29 9.37
N ARG A 45 9.00 5.82 9.86
CA ARG A 45 9.72 6.48 10.97
C ARG A 45 10.05 7.93 10.63
N VAL A 46 10.03 8.80 11.62
CA VAL A 46 10.48 10.20 11.49
C VAL A 46 11.87 10.22 10.85
N GLY A 47 12.08 11.12 9.88
CA GLY A 47 13.31 11.23 9.10
C GLY A 47 13.38 10.29 7.87
N SER A 48 12.43 9.38 7.68
CA SER A 48 12.37 8.56 6.45
C SER A 48 11.73 9.33 5.28
N SER A 49 11.97 8.86 4.05
CA SER A 49 11.32 9.41 2.85
C SER A 49 9.79 9.31 2.92
N ASN A 50 9.26 8.26 3.56
CA ASN A 50 7.82 8.05 3.73
C ASN A 50 7.23 9.09 4.70
N TYR A 51 7.95 9.44 5.76
CA TYR A 51 7.56 10.51 6.67
C TYR A 51 7.62 11.89 5.99
N ALA A 52 8.66 12.15 5.19
CA ALA A 52 8.76 13.37 4.40
C ALA A 52 7.61 13.50 3.39
N PHE A 53 7.22 12.38 2.75
CA PHE A 53 6.04 12.32 1.89
C PHE A 53 4.76 12.66 2.66
N ALA A 54 4.54 12.04 3.82
CA ALA A 54 3.38 12.34 4.67
C ALA A 54 3.34 13.81 5.10
N THR A 55 4.50 14.41 5.41
CA THR A 55 4.61 15.85 5.72
C THR A 55 4.15 16.71 4.55
N GLY A 56 4.58 16.37 3.33
CA GLY A 56 4.14 17.07 2.11
C GLY A 56 2.63 16.93 1.88
N VAL A 57 2.11 15.70 1.97
CA VAL A 57 0.67 15.42 1.78
C VAL A 57 -0.17 16.18 2.80
N THR A 58 0.18 16.14 4.09
CA THR A 58 -0.58 16.83 5.15
C THR A 58 -0.50 18.34 5.03
N SER A 59 0.62 18.89 4.58
CA SER A 59 0.77 20.32 4.26
C SER A 59 -0.20 20.70 3.12
N LEU A 60 -0.24 19.93 2.03
CA LEU A 60 -1.13 20.16 0.91
C LEU A 60 -2.60 20.05 1.30
N ILE A 61 -2.98 19.03 2.09
CA ILE A 61 -4.36 18.90 2.60
C ILE A 61 -4.75 20.16 3.38
N THR A 62 -3.92 20.57 4.35
CA THR A 62 -4.21 21.75 5.17
C THR A 62 -4.35 23.01 4.32
N LYS A 63 -3.41 23.23 3.38
CA LYS A 63 -3.38 24.40 2.50
C LYS A 63 -4.58 24.48 1.56
N THR A 64 -5.00 23.34 0.98
CA THR A 64 -5.99 23.36 -0.10
C THR A 64 -7.43 23.10 0.37
N THR A 65 -7.59 22.45 1.53
CA THR A 65 -8.93 22.08 2.03
C THR A 65 -9.36 22.83 3.30
N GLY A 66 -8.43 23.45 4.02
CA GLY A 66 -8.66 24.04 5.33
C GLY A 66 -8.78 23.01 6.47
N ILE A 67 -8.71 21.70 6.18
CA ILE A 67 -8.74 20.63 7.17
C ILE A 67 -7.33 20.52 7.77
N LYS A 68 -7.21 20.60 9.10
CA LYS A 68 -5.91 20.41 9.77
C LYS A 68 -5.43 18.97 9.56
N ALA A 69 -4.33 18.77 8.85
CA ALA A 69 -3.75 17.46 8.64
C ALA A 69 -2.40 17.34 9.37
N VAL A 70 -2.18 16.19 10.04
CA VAL A 70 -0.99 15.96 10.88
C VAL A 70 -0.27 14.70 10.39
N PRO A 71 1.06 14.76 10.11
CA PRO A 71 1.86 13.59 9.82
C PRO A 71 2.30 12.92 11.12
N GLU A 72 2.21 11.60 11.20
CA GLU A 72 2.73 10.82 12.32
C GLU A 72 3.71 9.75 11.86
N GLY A 73 4.70 9.45 12.72
CA GLY A 73 5.66 8.39 12.50
C GLY A 73 5.12 7.04 12.96
N GLY A 74 5.38 5.97 12.18
CA GLY A 74 4.91 4.64 12.52
C GLY A 74 5.66 3.50 11.83
N THR A 75 5.09 2.31 11.94
CA THR A 75 5.54 1.10 11.22
C THR A 75 4.33 0.48 10.52
N TYR A 76 4.51 -0.05 9.31
CA TYR A 76 3.41 -0.41 8.42
C TYR A 76 2.36 -1.34 9.03
N GLY A 77 2.77 -2.41 9.72
CA GLY A 77 1.83 -3.32 10.37
C GLY A 77 1.02 -2.64 11.48
N LYS A 78 1.68 -1.82 12.32
CA LYS A 78 1.01 -1.02 13.35
C LYS A 78 0.09 0.04 12.74
N ASN A 79 0.54 0.72 11.67
CA ASN A 79 -0.29 1.73 10.99
C ASN A 79 -1.63 1.14 10.54
N LEU A 80 -1.61 -0.07 9.96
CA LEU A 80 -2.82 -0.73 9.50
C LEU A 80 -3.78 -1.08 10.64
N ILE A 81 -3.24 -1.47 11.81
CA ILE A 81 -4.03 -1.70 13.02
C ILE A 81 -4.67 -0.40 13.52
N LEU A 82 -3.92 0.71 13.53
CA LEU A 82 -4.44 2.02 13.94
C LEU A 82 -5.52 2.52 12.98
N LEU A 83 -5.35 2.32 11.67
CA LEU A 83 -6.39 2.61 10.69
C LEU A 83 -7.67 1.79 10.97
N HIS A 84 -7.52 0.49 11.22
CA HIS A 84 -8.65 -0.41 11.52
C HIS A 84 -9.42 0.03 12.77
N ARG A 85 -8.69 0.50 13.79
CA ARG A 85 -9.26 1.00 15.04
C ARG A 85 -9.82 2.42 14.95
N LYS A 86 -9.74 3.04 13.76
CA LYS A 86 -10.15 4.44 13.52
C LYS A 86 -9.34 5.47 14.33
N GLU A 87 -8.09 5.13 14.65
CA GLU A 87 -7.14 6.01 15.33
C GLU A 87 -6.29 6.84 14.32
N ALA A 88 -6.45 6.58 13.01
CA ALA A 88 -5.89 7.39 11.93
C ALA A 88 -6.81 7.30 10.71
N GLU A 89 -6.96 8.39 9.94
CA GLU A 89 -7.77 8.43 8.73
C GLU A 89 -7.03 7.88 7.52
N PHE A 90 -5.72 8.13 7.46
CA PHE A 90 -4.86 7.77 6.34
C PHE A 90 -3.58 7.11 6.84
N ILE A 91 -3.07 6.16 6.07
CA ILE A 91 -1.77 5.53 6.35
C ILE A 91 -0.97 5.30 5.07
N PHE A 92 0.35 5.32 5.22
CA PHE A 92 1.28 4.76 4.26
C PHE A 92 1.54 3.30 4.63
N CYS A 93 1.46 2.39 3.65
CA CYS A 93 1.57 0.94 3.85
C CYS A 93 2.22 0.29 2.63
N ASN A 94 2.47 -1.01 2.69
CA ASN A 94 2.85 -1.80 1.52
C ASN A 94 1.74 -2.76 1.08
N SER A 95 1.81 -3.20 -0.17
CA SER A 95 0.77 -4.04 -0.78
C SER A 95 0.62 -5.42 -0.11
N ASP A 96 1.68 -6.01 0.46
CA ASP A 96 1.58 -7.30 1.12
C ASP A 96 0.82 -7.20 2.46
N LEU A 97 1.19 -6.25 3.30
CA LEU A 97 0.48 -6.02 4.57
C LEU A 97 -0.99 -5.63 4.33
N ALA A 98 -1.24 -4.79 3.33
CA ALA A 98 -2.59 -4.40 2.96
C ALA A 98 -3.43 -5.59 2.45
N TYR A 99 -2.84 -6.46 1.61
CA TYR A 99 -3.47 -7.69 1.15
C TYR A 99 -3.83 -8.61 2.32
N ASN A 100 -2.89 -8.83 3.24
CA ASN A 100 -3.08 -9.67 4.42
C ASN A 100 -4.12 -9.08 5.37
N GLY A 101 -4.05 -7.77 5.65
CA GLY A 101 -4.99 -7.10 6.53
C GLY A 101 -6.42 -7.10 5.99
N ALA A 102 -6.61 -6.84 4.69
CA ALA A 102 -7.92 -6.87 4.07
C ALA A 102 -8.59 -8.26 4.06
N ARG A 103 -7.82 -9.33 4.33
CA ARG A 103 -8.28 -10.73 4.35
C ARG A 103 -8.10 -11.42 5.70
N GLY A 104 -7.65 -10.70 6.72
CA GLY A 104 -7.38 -11.26 8.05
C GLY A 104 -6.35 -12.37 8.05
N LEU A 105 -5.27 -12.22 7.26
CA LEU A 105 -4.20 -13.21 7.12
C LEU A 105 -2.97 -12.83 7.95
N GLU A 106 -2.08 -13.79 8.18
CA GLU A 106 -0.79 -13.64 8.87
C GLU A 106 -0.93 -12.95 10.24
N GLU A 107 -0.22 -11.86 10.47
CA GLU A 107 -0.27 -11.08 11.69
C GLU A 107 -1.63 -10.43 11.98
N PHE A 108 -2.55 -10.45 11.01
CA PHE A 108 -3.88 -9.84 11.13
C PHE A 108 -4.99 -10.86 11.39
N LYS A 109 -4.70 -12.14 11.61
CA LYS A 109 -5.69 -13.21 11.83
C LYS A 109 -6.71 -12.92 12.96
N GLY A 110 -6.29 -12.18 13.97
CA GLY A 110 -7.17 -11.81 15.11
C GLY A 110 -8.09 -10.61 14.85
N TYR A 111 -7.94 -9.92 13.74
CA TYR A 111 -8.67 -8.68 13.43
C TYR A 111 -9.81 -8.88 12.42
N GLY A 112 -9.88 -10.04 11.75
CA GLY A 112 -10.78 -10.20 10.59
C GLY A 112 -10.37 -9.33 9.41
N ASN A 113 -11.33 -8.98 8.56
CA ASN A 113 -11.10 -8.08 7.43
C ASN A 113 -10.93 -6.64 7.92
N MET A 114 -9.76 -6.07 7.74
CA MET A 114 -9.48 -4.74 8.24
C MET A 114 -10.21 -3.64 7.47
N ASN A 115 -10.59 -2.61 8.20
CA ASN A 115 -11.28 -1.42 7.71
C ASN A 115 -10.36 -0.52 6.86
N ALA A 116 -10.02 -0.96 5.65
CA ALA A 116 -9.10 -0.26 4.78
C ALA A 116 -9.60 -0.18 3.34
N ARG A 117 -9.32 0.95 2.68
CA ARG A 117 -9.51 1.16 1.23
C ARG A 117 -8.27 1.80 0.63
N LEU A 118 -8.00 1.41 -0.62
CA LEU A 118 -6.90 1.97 -1.38
C LEU A 118 -7.24 3.37 -1.87
N MET A 119 -6.31 4.29 -1.73
CA MET A 119 -6.36 5.58 -2.40
C MET A 119 -5.54 5.55 -3.69
N PHE A 120 -4.26 5.18 -3.57
CA PHE A 120 -3.34 5.01 -4.72
C PHE A 120 -2.16 4.14 -4.33
N SER A 121 -1.42 3.67 -5.34
CA SER A 121 -0.19 2.89 -5.16
C SER A 121 0.99 3.50 -5.92
N GLY A 122 2.21 3.16 -5.51
CA GLY A 122 3.42 3.57 -6.22
C GLY A 122 3.57 2.86 -7.57
N SER A 123 4.29 3.47 -8.50
CA SER A 123 4.51 2.92 -9.84
C SER A 123 5.60 1.85 -9.89
N THR A 124 6.59 1.93 -9.00
CA THR A 124 7.67 0.94 -8.89
C THR A 124 7.58 0.19 -7.59
N SER A 125 7.88 -1.10 -7.63
CA SER A 125 8.03 -1.89 -6.43
C SER A 125 9.37 -1.58 -5.73
N SER A 126 9.50 -2.07 -4.52
CA SER A 126 10.77 -2.10 -3.79
C SER A 126 11.32 -3.52 -3.81
N PRO A 127 12.02 -3.93 -4.90
CA PRO A 127 12.44 -5.32 -5.09
C PRO A 127 13.41 -5.76 -4.01
N MET A 128 13.09 -6.85 -3.37
CA MET A 128 13.91 -7.52 -2.36
C MET A 128 14.85 -8.51 -3.02
N VAL A 129 16.08 -8.52 -2.54
CA VAL A 129 17.14 -9.44 -2.91
C VAL A 129 17.95 -9.77 -1.66
N PHE A 130 18.75 -10.83 -1.69
CA PHE A 130 19.72 -11.08 -0.64
C PHE A 130 20.97 -10.24 -0.84
N VAL A 131 21.43 -9.61 0.23
CA VAL A 131 22.71 -8.87 0.31
C VAL A 131 23.74 -9.79 0.95
N THR A 132 24.87 -10.02 0.31
CA THR A 132 25.97 -10.86 0.81
C THR A 132 27.31 -10.18 0.56
N ARG A 133 28.34 -10.61 1.28
CA ARG A 133 29.72 -10.18 1.00
C ARG A 133 30.20 -10.82 -0.29
N ARG A 134 30.94 -10.07 -1.10
CA ARG A 134 31.51 -10.57 -2.34
C ARG A 134 32.54 -11.70 -2.10
N ASP A 135 33.30 -11.61 -1.01
CA ASP A 135 34.31 -12.62 -0.61
C ASP A 135 33.69 -13.90 0.01
N ALA A 136 32.42 -13.89 0.36
CA ALA A 136 31.71 -15.08 0.89
C ALA A 136 31.40 -16.14 -0.18
N ASN A 137 31.70 -15.88 -1.45
CA ASN A 137 31.51 -16.80 -2.58
C ASN A 137 30.07 -17.27 -2.81
N ILE A 138 29.08 -16.45 -2.40
CA ILE A 138 27.66 -16.69 -2.61
C ILE A 138 27.27 -16.00 -3.93
N LYS A 139 26.89 -16.78 -4.94
CA LYS A 139 26.53 -16.30 -6.28
C LYS A 139 25.08 -16.58 -6.65
N SER A 140 24.42 -17.44 -5.90
CA SER A 140 23.01 -17.83 -6.10
C SER A 140 22.29 -18.00 -4.77
N VAL A 141 20.97 -18.01 -4.79
CA VAL A 141 20.15 -18.28 -3.59
C VAL A 141 20.41 -19.70 -3.06
N THR A 142 20.73 -20.66 -3.92
CA THR A 142 21.05 -22.04 -3.52
C THR A 142 22.32 -22.14 -2.67
N ASP A 143 23.26 -21.21 -2.82
CA ASP A 143 24.51 -21.18 -2.01
C ASP A 143 24.25 -20.79 -0.56
N LEU A 144 23.04 -20.33 -0.22
CA LEU A 144 22.62 -20.00 1.14
C LEU A 144 22.24 -21.23 1.97
N LYS A 145 22.09 -22.42 1.35
CA LYS A 145 21.70 -23.63 2.06
C LYS A 145 22.64 -23.93 3.25
N GLY A 146 22.04 -24.15 4.43
CA GLY A 146 22.75 -24.40 5.69
C GLY A 146 23.41 -23.18 6.32
N LYS A 147 23.38 -22.01 5.69
CA LYS A 147 24.06 -20.80 6.18
C LYS A 147 23.12 -19.96 7.08
N LYS A 148 23.73 -19.08 7.90
CA LYS A 148 23.01 -18.08 8.70
C LYS A 148 22.51 -16.97 7.80
N VAL A 149 21.20 -16.79 7.71
CA VAL A 149 20.54 -15.78 6.86
C VAL A 149 19.54 -14.97 7.67
N MET A 150 19.68 -13.67 7.74
CA MET A 150 18.67 -12.78 8.31
C MET A 150 17.56 -12.58 7.29
N CYS A 151 16.47 -13.34 7.43
CA CYS A 151 15.35 -13.35 6.49
C CYS A 151 13.98 -13.36 7.19
N PHE A 152 13.92 -13.12 8.49
CA PHE A 152 12.69 -13.06 9.26
C PHE A 152 12.55 -11.71 9.96
N ASN A 153 11.49 -10.95 9.63
CA ASN A 153 11.18 -9.69 10.30
C ASN A 153 9.79 -9.78 10.95
N PRO A 154 9.71 -9.86 12.28
CA PRO A 154 8.43 -10.00 12.98
C PRO A 154 7.53 -8.75 12.89
N GLY A 155 8.11 -7.58 12.60
CA GLY A 155 7.37 -6.31 12.43
C GLY A 155 6.92 -6.01 11.00
N ASN A 156 7.35 -6.82 10.02
CA ASN A 156 6.98 -6.66 8.62
C ASN A 156 7.06 -7.99 7.86
N SER A 157 5.92 -8.66 7.72
CA SER A 157 5.80 -9.96 7.04
C SER A 157 6.28 -9.95 5.58
N ALA A 158 6.23 -8.81 4.90
CA ALA A 158 6.66 -8.70 3.50
C ALA A 158 8.11 -9.17 3.30
N PHE A 159 9.01 -8.92 4.27
CA PHE A 159 10.41 -9.35 4.15
C PHE A 159 10.57 -10.86 4.20
N HIS A 160 9.96 -11.54 5.17
CA HIS A 160 10.13 -12.99 5.25
C HIS A 160 9.35 -13.72 4.15
N LYS A 161 8.22 -13.21 3.70
CA LYS A 161 7.52 -13.74 2.54
C LYS A 161 8.28 -13.52 1.24
N GLY A 162 8.91 -12.34 1.07
CA GLY A 162 9.79 -12.10 -0.07
C GLY A 162 10.98 -13.06 -0.09
N ALA A 163 11.58 -13.37 1.07
CA ALA A 163 12.61 -14.39 1.18
C ALA A 163 12.08 -15.78 0.80
N ASP A 164 10.87 -16.14 1.26
CA ASP A 164 10.25 -17.43 0.92
C ASP A 164 10.00 -17.56 -0.59
N VAL A 165 9.56 -16.50 -1.27
CA VAL A 165 9.41 -16.49 -2.73
C VAL A 165 10.76 -16.71 -3.42
N LEU A 166 11.83 -16.06 -2.95
CA LEU A 166 13.18 -16.26 -3.49
C LEU A 166 13.69 -17.69 -3.27
N PHE A 167 13.41 -18.28 -2.12
CA PHE A 167 13.77 -19.66 -1.83
C PHE A 167 12.93 -20.64 -2.67
N GLU A 168 11.61 -20.48 -2.74
CA GLU A 168 10.71 -21.34 -3.52
C GLU A 168 11.09 -21.35 -5.00
N ALA A 169 11.48 -20.20 -5.54
CA ALA A 169 11.92 -20.07 -6.94
C ALA A 169 13.15 -20.91 -7.30
N VAL A 170 13.90 -21.39 -6.31
CA VAL A 170 15.05 -22.28 -6.52
C VAL A 170 14.86 -23.65 -5.85
N GLY A 171 13.63 -24.02 -5.49
CA GLY A 171 13.31 -25.30 -4.85
C GLY A 171 13.77 -25.42 -3.40
N MET A 172 13.99 -24.31 -2.73
CA MET A 172 14.34 -24.24 -1.31
C MET A 172 13.16 -23.72 -0.48
N LYS A 173 13.28 -23.86 0.83
CA LYS A 173 12.39 -23.27 1.83
C LYS A 173 13.21 -22.62 2.94
N ARG A 174 12.60 -21.73 3.73
CA ARG A 174 13.28 -21.03 4.84
C ARG A 174 13.97 -21.99 5.83
N ALA A 175 13.41 -23.20 6.00
CA ALA A 175 14.01 -24.25 6.84
C ALA A 175 15.33 -24.85 6.29
N ASP A 176 15.67 -24.59 5.03
CA ASP A 176 16.95 -25.02 4.44
C ASP A 176 18.12 -24.09 4.79
N VAL A 177 17.86 -22.99 5.48
CA VAL A 177 18.86 -22.06 6.03
C VAL A 177 18.73 -21.95 7.54
N GLN A 178 19.74 -21.41 8.22
CA GLN A 178 19.63 -20.99 9.61
C GLN A 178 19.00 -19.59 9.63
N ALA A 179 17.66 -19.55 9.60
CA ALA A 179 16.90 -18.32 9.53
C ALA A 179 17.02 -17.51 10.83
N LEU A 180 17.50 -16.29 10.74
CA LEU A 180 17.65 -15.35 11.84
C LEU A 180 16.66 -14.20 11.68
N SER A 181 16.16 -13.70 12.82
CA SER A 181 15.35 -12.49 12.83
C SER A 181 16.22 -11.22 12.82
N PHE A 182 15.62 -10.15 12.31
CA PHE A 182 16.18 -8.79 12.35
C PHE A 182 15.05 -7.79 12.56
N SER A 183 15.36 -6.69 13.22
CA SER A 183 14.39 -5.62 13.50
C SER A 183 14.42 -4.50 12.45
N GLY A 184 15.51 -4.38 11.73
CA GLY A 184 15.72 -3.36 10.71
C GLY A 184 17.00 -3.54 9.92
N ARG A 185 17.20 -2.64 8.97
CA ARG A 185 18.37 -2.62 8.09
C ARG A 185 19.69 -2.67 8.84
N ASP A 186 19.82 -1.85 9.88
CA ASP A 186 21.08 -1.64 10.60
C ASP A 186 21.60 -2.95 11.22
N ASP A 187 20.70 -3.85 11.61
CA ASP A 187 21.07 -5.20 12.11
C ASP A 187 21.75 -6.02 11.01
N GLY A 188 21.19 -5.99 9.79
CA GLY A 188 21.74 -6.71 8.64
C GLY A 188 23.09 -6.16 8.20
N ASP A 189 23.21 -4.84 8.09
CA ASP A 189 24.44 -4.16 7.68
C ASP A 189 25.59 -4.46 8.65
N MET A 190 25.34 -4.35 9.97
CA MET A 190 26.32 -4.64 11.00
C MET A 190 26.73 -6.11 10.96
N ALA A 191 25.77 -7.03 10.86
CA ALA A 191 26.04 -8.46 10.85
C ALA A 191 26.81 -8.91 9.59
N ILE A 192 26.58 -8.29 8.43
CA ILE A 192 27.35 -8.51 7.20
C ILE A 192 28.77 -7.97 7.35
N LYS A 193 28.96 -6.75 7.85
CA LYS A 193 30.29 -6.15 8.08
C LYS A 193 31.16 -7.05 8.97
N GLU A 194 30.57 -7.56 10.05
CA GLU A 194 31.26 -8.41 11.03
C GLU A 194 31.38 -9.87 10.58
N GLY A 195 30.82 -10.27 9.44
CA GLY A 195 30.87 -11.65 8.95
C GLY A 195 30.05 -12.63 9.80
N ARG A 196 29.11 -12.16 10.63
CA ARG A 196 28.26 -12.99 11.50
C ARG A 196 27.19 -13.76 10.76
N ILE A 197 26.81 -13.29 9.56
CA ILE A 197 25.82 -13.91 8.69
C ILE A 197 26.33 -14.04 7.26
N ALA A 198 25.74 -14.94 6.51
CA ALA A 198 26.05 -15.14 5.09
C ALA A 198 25.30 -14.15 4.19
N ALA A 199 24.06 -13.84 4.56
CA ALA A 199 23.23 -12.88 3.82
C ALA A 199 22.12 -12.33 4.70
N TYR A 200 21.55 -11.19 4.28
CA TYR A 200 20.25 -10.70 4.77
C TYR A 200 19.38 -10.26 3.60
N ILE A 201 18.06 -10.33 3.78
CA ILE A 201 17.11 -9.84 2.77
C ILE A 201 16.90 -8.34 2.93
N HIS A 202 16.95 -7.61 1.82
CA HIS A 202 16.68 -6.17 1.82
C HIS A 202 16.04 -5.72 0.51
N ASN A 203 15.16 -4.72 0.59
CA ASN A 203 14.57 -4.08 -0.59
C ASN A 203 15.49 -3.02 -1.16
N GLN A 204 15.51 -2.91 -2.48
CA GLN A 204 16.32 -1.97 -3.25
C GLN A 204 15.44 -0.97 -4.00
N ILE A 205 16.02 0.04 -4.63
CA ILE A 205 15.31 1.01 -5.48
C ILE A 205 15.79 0.85 -6.92
N VAL A 206 14.88 0.61 -7.87
CA VAL A 206 15.23 0.35 -9.27
C VAL A 206 15.95 1.51 -9.98
N THR A 207 15.75 2.75 -9.53
CA THR A 207 16.28 3.96 -10.19
C THR A 207 17.62 4.45 -9.66
N SER A 208 18.01 4.01 -8.47
CA SER A 208 19.26 4.46 -7.81
C SER A 208 19.68 3.49 -6.71
N VAL A 209 20.98 3.37 -6.47
CA VAL A 209 21.49 2.68 -5.27
C VAL A 209 21.21 3.55 -4.05
N ILE A 210 20.65 2.96 -3.01
CA ILE A 210 20.35 3.65 -1.76
C ILE A 210 21.66 4.08 -1.08
N PRO A 211 21.77 5.30 -0.54
CA PRO A 211 23.04 5.82 -0.01
C PRO A 211 23.74 4.90 1.00
N PHE A 212 23.01 4.31 1.95
CA PHE A 212 23.61 3.39 2.92
C PHE A 212 24.14 2.10 2.28
N MET A 213 23.53 1.63 1.16
CA MET A 213 24.02 0.47 0.43
C MET A 213 25.33 0.80 -0.31
N GLN A 214 25.47 2.03 -0.80
CA GLN A 214 26.74 2.54 -1.34
C GLN A 214 27.81 2.58 -0.25
N GLU A 215 27.47 3.10 0.93
CA GLU A 215 28.37 3.17 2.09
C GLU A 215 28.80 1.76 2.54
N LEU A 216 27.86 0.83 2.65
CA LEU A 216 28.15 -0.57 2.97
C LEU A 216 29.12 -1.17 1.96
N ASN A 217 28.87 -0.97 0.66
CA ASN A 217 29.70 -1.52 -0.41
C ASN A 217 31.11 -0.91 -0.42
N MET A 218 31.29 0.35 -0.01
CA MET A 218 32.62 0.95 0.14
C MET A 218 33.42 0.35 1.32
N GLN A 219 32.71 0.02 2.41
CA GLN A 219 33.36 -0.58 3.60
C GLN A 219 33.64 -2.06 3.43
N VAL A 220 32.70 -2.79 2.86
CA VAL A 220 32.76 -4.22 2.59
C VAL A 220 32.11 -4.51 1.23
N PRO A 221 32.89 -4.86 0.20
CA PRO A 221 32.33 -5.15 -1.11
C PRO A 221 31.21 -6.20 -1.03
N ILE A 222 30.01 -5.83 -1.51
CA ILE A 222 28.82 -6.66 -1.46
C ILE A 222 28.45 -7.20 -2.84
N ARG A 223 27.64 -8.26 -2.83
CA ARG A 223 26.90 -8.78 -3.99
C ARG A 223 25.43 -8.88 -3.64
N LEU A 224 24.58 -8.52 -4.59
CA LEU A 224 23.15 -8.76 -4.54
C LEU A 224 22.84 -10.09 -5.22
N VAL A 225 22.04 -10.92 -4.57
CA VAL A 225 21.71 -12.27 -5.03
C VAL A 225 20.22 -12.49 -5.05
N SER A 226 19.72 -13.07 -6.13
CA SER A 226 18.30 -13.37 -6.32
C SER A 226 18.10 -14.70 -7.03
N ALA A 227 16.85 -15.12 -7.17
CA ALA A 227 16.47 -16.27 -7.96
C ALA A 227 16.42 -15.93 -9.47
N PRO A 228 16.55 -16.92 -10.36
CA PRO A 228 16.39 -16.72 -11.80
C PRO A 228 15.03 -16.11 -12.15
N GLU A 229 15.03 -15.13 -13.04
CA GLU A 229 13.84 -14.34 -13.39
C GLU A 229 12.64 -15.20 -13.78
N ARG A 230 12.84 -16.19 -14.68
CA ARG A 230 11.78 -17.11 -15.14
C ARG A 230 11.13 -17.90 -14.00
N ASN A 231 11.91 -18.22 -12.95
CA ASN A 231 11.42 -18.98 -11.80
C ASN A 231 10.56 -18.07 -10.91
N LEU A 232 10.96 -16.79 -10.76
CA LEU A 232 10.16 -15.79 -10.05
C LEU A 232 8.80 -15.59 -10.70
N ASP A 233 8.73 -15.53 -12.05
CA ASP A 233 7.47 -15.40 -12.78
C ASP A 233 6.49 -16.53 -12.39
N THR A 234 6.98 -17.76 -12.26
CA THR A 234 6.15 -18.90 -11.89
C THR A 234 5.63 -18.80 -10.45
N VAL A 235 6.49 -18.46 -9.49
CA VAL A 235 6.10 -18.39 -8.06
C VAL A 235 5.17 -17.21 -7.82
N LEU A 236 5.42 -16.07 -8.43
CA LEU A 236 4.63 -14.85 -8.25
C LEU A 236 3.18 -14.96 -8.74
N THR A 237 2.86 -15.91 -9.63
CA THR A 237 1.46 -16.18 -9.98
C THR A 237 0.58 -16.54 -8.78
N LYS A 238 1.19 -17.07 -7.72
CA LYS A 238 0.52 -17.45 -6.45
C LYS A 238 0.59 -16.37 -5.38
N CYS A 239 1.30 -15.26 -5.63
CA CYS A 239 1.59 -14.22 -4.65
C CYS A 239 1.11 -12.84 -5.16
N PRO A 240 -0.22 -12.56 -5.19
CA PRO A 240 -0.77 -11.37 -5.84
C PRO A 240 -0.38 -10.05 -5.16
N SER A 241 0.13 -10.10 -3.93
CA SER A 241 0.64 -8.93 -3.20
C SER A 241 2.07 -8.54 -3.58
N PHE A 242 2.78 -9.44 -4.29
CA PHE A 242 4.14 -9.20 -4.77
C PHE A 242 4.18 -9.09 -6.28
N ARG A 243 5.27 -8.52 -6.75
CA ARG A 243 5.60 -8.39 -8.18
C ARG A 243 7.09 -8.54 -8.38
N LYS A 244 7.48 -8.83 -9.61
CA LYS A 244 8.86 -8.79 -10.04
C LYS A 244 9.21 -7.37 -10.51
N ASP A 245 10.39 -6.89 -10.14
CA ASP A 245 11.04 -5.74 -10.76
C ASP A 245 12.52 -6.03 -10.97
N ILE A 246 13.12 -5.30 -11.91
CA ILE A 246 14.51 -5.50 -12.32
C ILE A 246 15.39 -4.41 -11.71
N LEU A 247 16.45 -4.80 -11.04
CA LEU A 247 17.58 -3.93 -10.65
C LEU A 247 18.51 -3.81 -11.85
N PRO A 248 18.61 -2.63 -12.50
CA PRO A 248 19.37 -2.49 -13.73
C PRO A 248 20.88 -2.57 -13.48
N ALA A 249 21.60 -3.30 -14.29
CA ALA A 249 23.06 -3.36 -14.28
C ALA A 249 23.71 -1.97 -14.32
N LYS A 250 23.18 -1.06 -15.13
CA LYS A 250 23.66 0.34 -15.25
C LYS A 250 23.58 1.14 -13.95
N VAL A 251 22.76 0.71 -12.98
CA VAL A 251 22.59 1.37 -11.67
C VAL A 251 23.44 0.68 -10.61
N TYR A 252 23.41 -0.66 -10.58
CA TYR A 252 24.01 -1.46 -9.51
C TYR A 252 25.42 -1.97 -9.82
N GLY A 253 25.81 -1.99 -11.09
CA GLY A 253 27.18 -2.32 -11.52
C GLY A 253 27.67 -3.65 -10.95
N GLU A 254 28.84 -3.61 -10.33
CA GLU A 254 29.46 -4.81 -9.75
C GLU A 254 28.63 -5.49 -8.65
N MET A 255 27.76 -4.76 -7.95
CA MET A 255 26.88 -5.39 -6.94
C MET A 255 25.99 -6.48 -7.54
N THR A 256 25.68 -6.40 -8.83
CA THR A 256 24.90 -7.39 -9.58
C THR A 256 25.73 -8.14 -10.62
N ASP A 257 27.07 -8.16 -10.48
CA ASP A 257 28.00 -8.72 -11.44
C ASP A 257 27.80 -8.16 -12.87
N ASN A 258 27.44 -6.86 -12.96
CA ASN A 258 27.17 -6.12 -14.20
C ASN A 258 26.06 -6.75 -15.06
N LYS A 259 25.07 -7.37 -14.41
CA LYS A 259 23.87 -7.93 -15.04
C LYS A 259 22.61 -7.37 -14.41
N ASP A 260 21.56 -7.33 -15.19
CA ASP A 260 20.23 -7.07 -14.65
C ASP A 260 19.83 -8.16 -13.64
N LEU A 261 19.29 -7.78 -12.50
CA LEU A 261 18.92 -8.71 -11.43
C LEU A 261 17.44 -8.56 -11.09
N ALA A 262 16.67 -9.62 -11.32
CA ALA A 262 15.27 -9.64 -10.91
C ALA A 262 15.14 -9.74 -9.38
N GLY A 263 14.26 -8.97 -8.79
CA GLY A 263 13.92 -9.03 -7.37
C GLY A 263 12.42 -9.16 -7.15
N VAL A 264 12.05 -9.53 -5.93
CA VAL A 264 10.64 -9.68 -5.49
C VAL A 264 10.26 -8.47 -4.66
N GLY A 265 9.29 -7.69 -5.12
CA GLY A 265 8.92 -6.45 -4.46
C GLY A 265 7.44 -6.33 -4.14
N PHE A 266 7.15 -5.36 -3.31
CA PHE A 266 5.82 -4.88 -3.01
C PHE A 266 5.67 -3.42 -3.46
N LEU A 267 4.43 -2.97 -3.66
CA LEU A 267 4.15 -1.56 -3.92
C LEU A 267 4.02 -0.81 -2.61
N GLU A 268 4.50 0.42 -2.61
CA GLU A 268 4.15 1.39 -1.57
C GLU A 268 2.78 1.99 -1.90
N ILE A 269 1.89 2.01 -0.93
CA ILE A 269 0.50 2.39 -1.13
C ILE A 269 0.01 3.34 -0.03
N VAL A 270 -0.99 4.13 -0.36
CA VAL A 270 -1.72 4.97 0.62
C VAL A 270 -3.13 4.42 0.78
N LEU A 271 -3.49 4.17 2.02
CA LEU A 271 -4.79 3.65 2.43
C LEU A 271 -5.54 4.68 3.26
N CYS A 272 -6.86 4.53 3.28
CA CYS A 272 -7.75 5.27 4.16
C CYS A 272 -8.76 4.34 4.84
N GLN A 273 -9.40 4.80 5.92
CA GLN A 273 -10.54 4.10 6.49
C GLN A 273 -11.67 3.97 5.45
N LYS A 274 -12.34 2.83 5.47
CA LYS A 274 -13.43 2.49 4.55
C LYS A 274 -14.63 3.46 4.64
N GLU A 275 -14.95 3.92 5.85
CA GLU A 275 -16.14 4.73 6.12
C GLU A 275 -15.90 6.24 6.04
N LEU A 276 -14.72 6.69 5.62
CA LEU A 276 -14.51 8.13 5.41
C LEU A 276 -15.52 8.69 4.38
N PRO A 277 -15.96 9.93 4.54
CA PRO A 277 -16.80 10.57 3.53
C PRO A 277 -16.09 10.61 2.16
N ASP A 278 -16.82 10.23 1.11
CA ASP A 278 -16.30 10.24 -0.27
C ASP A 278 -15.72 11.61 -0.66
N GLU A 279 -16.37 12.68 -0.23
CA GLU A 279 -15.93 14.04 -0.50
C GLU A 279 -14.59 14.37 0.20
N LEU A 280 -14.35 13.84 1.40
CA LEU A 280 -13.07 14.01 2.08
C LEU A 280 -11.93 13.37 1.28
N VAL A 281 -12.10 12.09 0.95
CA VAL A 281 -11.06 11.34 0.21
C VAL A 281 -10.85 11.94 -1.18
N TYR A 282 -11.91 12.35 -1.87
CA TYR A 282 -11.81 13.05 -3.14
C TYR A 282 -11.01 14.36 -3.03
N ARG A 283 -11.25 15.20 -2.02
CA ARG A 283 -10.47 16.43 -1.77
C ARG A 283 -9.00 16.14 -1.44
N VAL A 284 -8.74 15.09 -0.68
CA VAL A 284 -7.36 14.64 -0.39
C VAL A 284 -6.66 14.20 -1.67
N MET A 285 -7.33 13.44 -2.55
CA MET A 285 -6.78 13.05 -3.85
C MET A 285 -6.44 14.29 -4.70
N LYS A 286 -7.32 15.30 -4.74
CA LYS A 286 -7.03 16.57 -5.43
C LYS A 286 -5.86 17.32 -4.79
N ALA A 287 -5.82 17.41 -3.46
CA ALA A 287 -4.72 18.05 -2.74
C ALA A 287 -3.36 17.48 -3.14
N ILE A 288 -3.29 16.16 -3.30
CA ILE A 288 -2.06 15.45 -3.70
C ILE A 288 -1.76 15.64 -5.18
N PHE A 289 -2.67 15.21 -6.05
CA PHE A 289 -2.37 15.01 -7.48
C PHE A 289 -2.49 16.30 -8.31
N ASP A 290 -3.19 17.32 -7.85
CA ASP A 290 -3.22 18.63 -8.50
C ASP A 290 -2.03 19.52 -8.07
N ASN A 291 -1.19 19.05 -7.08
CA ASN A 291 -0.05 19.79 -6.54
C ASN A 291 1.25 18.97 -6.52
N LEU A 292 1.43 18.05 -7.46
CA LEU A 292 2.61 17.16 -7.52
C LEU A 292 3.96 17.89 -7.50
N PRO A 293 4.18 19.02 -8.20
CA PRO A 293 5.46 19.73 -8.15
C PRO A 293 5.84 20.17 -6.73
N GLU A 294 4.87 20.65 -5.94
CA GLU A 294 5.11 21.03 -4.55
C GLU A 294 5.39 19.79 -3.68
N LEU A 295 4.64 18.70 -3.88
CA LEU A 295 4.87 17.44 -3.16
C LEU A 295 6.28 16.87 -3.41
N TYR A 296 6.79 17.01 -4.63
CA TYR A 296 8.12 16.52 -5.01
C TYR A 296 9.27 17.25 -4.29
N SER A 297 9.04 18.49 -3.81
CA SER A 297 10.03 19.24 -3.05
C SER A 297 10.26 18.66 -1.65
N TYR A 298 9.29 17.93 -1.08
CA TYR A 298 9.44 17.28 0.23
C TYR A 298 10.29 16.00 0.15
N THR A 299 10.14 15.23 -0.93
CA THR A 299 10.95 14.03 -1.19
C THR A 299 10.91 13.66 -2.68
N PRO A 300 12.07 13.38 -3.31
CA PRO A 300 12.11 12.90 -4.69
C PRO A 300 11.35 11.58 -4.89
N MET A 301 11.21 10.77 -3.83
CA MET A 301 10.48 9.50 -3.86
C MET A 301 8.99 9.68 -4.19
N ALA A 302 8.43 10.87 -3.93
CA ALA A 302 7.04 11.18 -4.28
C ALA A 302 6.74 11.00 -5.77
N LYS A 303 7.72 11.26 -6.67
CA LYS A 303 7.56 11.02 -8.11
C LYS A 303 7.28 9.54 -8.40
N ILE A 304 7.99 8.64 -7.74
CA ILE A 304 7.84 7.19 -7.90
C ILE A 304 6.47 6.75 -7.37
N TRP A 305 6.07 7.24 -6.21
CA TRP A 305 4.84 6.81 -5.54
C TRP A 305 3.56 7.39 -6.15
N THR A 306 3.65 8.43 -6.96
CA THR A 306 2.47 9.07 -7.58
C THR A 306 2.40 8.91 -9.10
N GLN A 307 3.41 8.32 -9.74
CA GLN A 307 3.52 8.26 -11.19
C GLN A 307 2.44 7.40 -11.87
N SER A 308 2.06 6.27 -11.27
CA SER A 308 1.06 5.34 -11.83
C SER A 308 0.12 4.85 -10.72
N PRO A 309 -0.80 5.72 -10.24
CA PRO A 309 -1.52 5.51 -8.98
C PRO A 309 -2.54 4.37 -9.01
N LEU A 310 -2.79 3.76 -10.17
CA LEU A 310 -3.76 2.66 -10.37
C LEU A 310 -3.11 1.30 -10.62
N ILE A 311 -1.81 1.15 -10.34
CA ILE A 311 -1.08 -0.08 -10.63
C ILE A 311 -1.38 -1.18 -9.60
N SER A 312 -1.69 -2.39 -10.09
CA SER A 312 -1.80 -3.65 -9.31
C SER A 312 -2.52 -3.52 -7.95
N PRO A 313 -3.80 -3.14 -7.92
CA PRO A 313 -4.53 -3.00 -6.66
C PRO A 313 -4.73 -4.36 -5.99
N VAL A 314 -4.47 -4.41 -4.67
CA VAL A 314 -4.60 -5.63 -3.83
C VAL A 314 -5.81 -5.60 -2.90
N LEU A 315 -6.48 -4.44 -2.80
CA LEU A 315 -7.74 -4.23 -2.09
C LEU A 315 -8.58 -3.16 -2.81
N PRO A 316 -9.90 -3.06 -2.50
CA PRO A 316 -10.78 -2.12 -3.18
C PRO A 316 -10.35 -0.67 -2.96
N TYR A 317 -10.51 0.15 -4.00
CA TYR A 317 -10.37 1.60 -3.90
C TYR A 317 -11.52 2.21 -3.10
N HIS A 318 -11.24 3.33 -2.43
CA HIS A 318 -12.26 4.16 -1.82
C HIS A 318 -13.09 4.88 -2.88
N PRO A 319 -14.44 4.99 -2.72
CA PRO A 319 -15.28 5.66 -3.73
C PRO A 319 -14.86 7.11 -4.04
N GLY A 320 -14.38 7.86 -3.04
CA GLY A 320 -13.84 9.20 -3.24
C GLY A 320 -12.57 9.23 -4.12
N ALA A 321 -11.71 8.21 -4.03
CA ALA A 321 -10.57 8.07 -4.93
C ALA A 321 -11.03 7.72 -6.36
N ILE A 322 -12.00 6.80 -6.49
CA ILE A 322 -12.61 6.46 -7.79
C ILE A 322 -13.23 7.68 -8.44
N LYS A 323 -13.95 8.52 -7.67
CA LYS A 323 -14.52 9.79 -8.15
C LYS A 323 -13.43 10.67 -8.79
N TYR A 324 -12.29 10.83 -8.12
CA TYR A 324 -11.14 11.58 -8.65
C TYR A 324 -10.61 10.96 -9.96
N TYR A 325 -10.41 9.65 -10.01
CA TYR A 325 -9.90 8.97 -11.21
C TYR A 325 -10.86 9.04 -12.40
N LYS A 326 -12.18 8.99 -12.14
CA LYS A 326 -13.22 9.20 -13.17
C LYS A 326 -13.19 10.63 -13.72
N GLU A 327 -13.04 11.63 -12.86
CA GLU A 327 -12.88 13.04 -13.27
C GLU A 327 -11.65 13.23 -14.17
N LYS A 328 -10.51 12.58 -13.80
CA LYS A 328 -9.29 12.63 -14.62
C LYS A 328 -9.33 11.72 -15.86
N LYS A 329 -10.43 10.98 -16.08
CA LYS A 329 -10.64 10.08 -17.24
C LYS A 329 -9.60 8.94 -17.33
N ILE A 330 -9.04 8.50 -16.18
CA ILE A 330 -8.08 7.40 -16.09
C ILE A 330 -8.68 6.14 -15.46
N TRP A 331 -9.93 6.18 -15.00
CA TRP A 331 -10.65 5.00 -14.51
C TRP A 331 -11.31 4.27 -15.69
N THR A 332 -10.81 3.09 -16.01
CA THR A 332 -11.25 2.28 -17.15
C THR A 332 -12.23 1.18 -16.73
N GLU A 333 -12.84 0.51 -17.71
CA GLU A 333 -13.68 -0.67 -17.48
C GLU A 333 -12.91 -1.81 -16.80
N ALA A 334 -11.63 -1.99 -17.15
CA ALA A 334 -10.77 -2.98 -16.50
C ALA A 334 -10.60 -2.71 -15.01
N GLN A 335 -10.42 -1.44 -14.61
CA GLN A 335 -10.37 -1.05 -13.20
C GLN A 335 -11.73 -1.22 -12.50
N GLU A 336 -12.84 -0.91 -13.17
CA GLU A 336 -14.19 -1.15 -12.64
C GLU A 336 -14.43 -2.64 -12.36
N ASN A 337 -14.03 -3.53 -13.30
CA ASN A 337 -14.16 -4.97 -13.13
C ASN A 337 -13.25 -5.49 -12.01
N LYS A 338 -12.01 -4.98 -11.92
CA LYS A 338 -11.09 -5.31 -10.82
C LYS A 338 -11.62 -4.84 -9.48
N GLN A 339 -12.21 -3.66 -9.40
CA GLN A 339 -12.87 -3.14 -8.20
C GLN A 339 -13.97 -4.09 -7.70
N LYS A 340 -14.87 -4.53 -8.59
CA LYS A 340 -15.94 -5.49 -8.25
C LYS A 340 -15.38 -6.81 -7.74
N GLN A 341 -14.35 -7.35 -8.40
CA GLN A 341 -13.66 -8.56 -7.96
C GLN A 341 -13.11 -8.38 -6.53
N LEU A 342 -12.38 -7.29 -6.27
CA LEU A 342 -11.76 -7.04 -4.97
C LEU A 342 -12.79 -6.83 -3.86
N LEU A 343 -13.91 -6.15 -4.15
CA LEU A 343 -15.02 -6.02 -3.20
C LEU A 343 -15.58 -7.39 -2.81
N SER A 344 -15.79 -8.29 -3.79
CA SER A 344 -16.23 -9.66 -3.54
C SER A 344 -15.22 -10.44 -2.70
N GLU A 345 -13.93 -10.33 -2.99
CA GLU A 345 -12.86 -11.03 -2.27
C GLU A 345 -12.75 -10.63 -0.78
N VAL A 346 -13.11 -9.40 -0.45
CA VAL A 346 -13.10 -8.90 0.95
C VAL A 346 -14.49 -8.96 1.61
N GLY A 347 -15.47 -9.61 0.97
CA GLY A 347 -16.82 -9.77 1.53
C GLY A 347 -17.66 -8.50 1.55
N ASP A 348 -17.41 -7.55 0.66
CA ASP A 348 -18.03 -6.22 0.64
C ASP A 348 -18.90 -6.04 -0.63
N THR A 349 -19.74 -7.02 -0.88
CA THR A 349 -20.70 -7.02 -1.99
C THR A 349 -22.00 -6.33 -1.55
N LYS A 350 -22.06 -5.00 -1.61
CA LYS A 350 -23.32 -4.25 -1.58
C LYS A 350 -23.45 -3.37 -2.81
#